data_2302baa446fe58285a62c1cdb9f884ce
#
_entry.id   2302baa446fe58285a62c1cdb9f884ce
#
_cell.length_a   1.000
_cell.length_b   1.000
_cell.length_c   1.000
_cell.angle_alpha   90.00
_cell.angle_beta   90.00
_cell.angle_gamma   90.00
#
_symmetry.space_group_name_H-M   'P 1'
#
loop_
_entity.id
_entity.type
_entity.pdbx_description
1 polymer ?
#
loop_
_entity_poly.entity_id
_entity_poly.type
_entity_poly.pdbx_seq_one_letter_code
_entity_poly.pdbx_strand_id
1 'polypeptide(L)'
;MDKPILPNNILTKYTPIMGNVDPDLYKSCIVDAQRTRLEEILGEDLYAKIYNDYFDDTLTGDYQNLYENYVVPFLVHQSAVEYLLIGAYKVGNNGIFKAVVENGQSVEKNEVDYLVQNQRNKADMYKQRMQRWLALNPLPEYTITGEDIVPPLGNNFYFRKWYIE
;
A
#
# COMPACT_ATOMS: atom_id res chain seq x y z
N MET A 1 3.76 3.75 -19.54
CA MET A 1 4.21 3.54 -18.15
C MET A 1 3.26 4.28 -17.24
N ASP A 2 2.73 3.62 -16.22
CA ASP A 2 1.74 4.23 -15.35
C ASP A 2 2.33 5.38 -14.53
N LYS A 3 1.45 6.29 -14.15
CA LYS A 3 1.82 7.42 -13.29
C LYS A 3 1.41 7.10 -11.84
N PRO A 4 2.15 7.61 -10.85
CA PRO A 4 1.73 7.46 -9.46
C PRO A 4 0.45 8.24 -9.19
N ILE A 5 -0.52 7.59 -8.52
CA ILE A 5 -1.75 8.23 -8.04
C ILE A 5 -1.59 8.82 -6.64
N LEU A 6 -0.38 9.06 -6.20
CA LEU A 6 -0.07 9.75 -4.95
C LEU A 6 0.59 11.11 -5.23
N PRO A 7 0.25 12.15 -4.45
CA PRO A 7 1.01 13.40 -4.48
C PRO A 7 2.48 13.19 -4.09
N ASN A 8 3.39 13.84 -4.81
CA ASN A 8 4.85 13.64 -4.65
C ASN A 8 5.38 13.84 -3.23
N ASN A 9 4.75 14.66 -2.42
CA ASN A 9 5.22 15.03 -1.08
C ASN A 9 4.61 14.18 0.05
N ILE A 10 3.68 13.29 -0.26
CA ILE A 10 2.91 12.60 0.79
C ILE A 10 3.74 11.51 1.47
N LEU A 11 4.61 10.81 0.72
CA LEU A 11 5.51 9.81 1.29
C LEU A 11 6.45 10.41 2.33
N THR A 12 7.10 11.50 1.98
CA THR A 12 8.06 12.17 2.88
C THR A 12 7.42 12.75 4.12
N LYS A 13 6.11 13.02 4.07
CA LYS A 13 5.35 13.56 5.21
C LYS A 13 4.93 12.49 6.22
N TYR A 14 4.63 11.27 5.77
CA TYR A 14 4.02 10.23 6.62
C TYR A 14 4.89 8.99 6.80
N THR A 15 6.09 8.96 6.23
CA THR A 15 7.03 7.84 6.34
C THR A 15 8.40 8.32 6.80
N PRO A 16 9.33 7.41 7.17
CA PRO A 16 10.70 7.78 7.48
C PRO A 16 11.53 8.29 6.29
N ILE A 17 10.96 8.31 5.08
CA ILE A 17 11.64 8.80 3.88
C ILE A 17 11.76 10.31 3.96
N MET A 18 12.98 10.83 3.98
CA MET A 18 13.23 12.24 4.10
C MET A 18 13.01 13.01 2.79
N GLY A 19 12.73 14.32 2.89
CA GLY A 19 12.44 15.17 1.73
C GLY A 19 13.62 15.48 0.80
N ASN A 20 14.84 15.08 1.17
CA ASN A 20 16.04 15.20 0.35
C ASN A 20 16.30 13.98 -0.55
N VAL A 21 15.40 13.01 -0.57
CA VAL A 21 15.47 11.86 -1.47
C VAL A 21 14.96 12.27 -2.85
N ASP A 22 15.68 11.82 -3.89
CA ASP A 22 15.25 12.03 -5.27
C ASP A 22 13.84 11.45 -5.51
N PRO A 23 12.87 12.28 -5.93
CA PRO A 23 11.51 11.85 -6.20
C PRO A 23 11.42 10.70 -7.21
N ASP A 24 12.31 10.60 -8.15
CA ASP A 24 12.28 9.57 -9.18
C ASP A 24 12.59 8.17 -8.62
N LEU A 25 13.34 8.10 -7.51
CA LEU A 25 13.62 6.83 -6.83
C LEU A 25 12.38 6.22 -6.17
N TYR A 26 11.51 7.03 -5.57
CA TYR A 26 10.32 6.49 -4.91
C TYR A 26 9.07 6.47 -5.80
N LYS A 27 9.05 7.20 -6.93
CA LYS A 27 7.94 7.13 -7.89
C LYS A 27 7.75 5.72 -8.47
N SER A 28 8.85 5.05 -8.80
CA SER A 28 8.79 3.66 -9.26
C SER A 28 8.19 2.75 -8.19
N CYS A 29 8.58 2.92 -6.93
CA CYS A 29 8.04 2.16 -5.81
C CYS A 29 6.52 2.39 -5.60
N ILE A 30 6.04 3.61 -5.87
CA ILE A 30 4.59 3.89 -5.83
C ILE A 30 3.88 3.12 -6.94
N VAL A 31 4.39 3.17 -8.17
CA VAL A 31 3.79 2.46 -9.31
C VAL A 31 3.82 0.96 -9.09
N ASP A 32 4.90 0.42 -8.56
CA ASP A 32 5.02 -1.01 -8.23
C ASP A 32 3.99 -1.41 -7.17
N ALA A 33 3.85 -0.61 -6.09
CA ALA A 33 2.84 -0.85 -5.06
C ALA A 33 1.40 -0.77 -5.60
N GLN A 34 1.13 0.15 -6.53
CA GLN A 34 -0.17 0.26 -7.20
C GLN A 34 -0.51 -1.02 -7.96
N ARG A 35 0.43 -1.49 -8.79
CA ARG A 35 0.20 -2.62 -9.69
C ARG A 35 0.25 -3.97 -9.00
N THR A 36 1.17 -4.15 -8.06
CA THR A 36 1.38 -5.45 -7.44
C THR A 36 0.53 -5.69 -6.20
N ARG A 37 0.01 -4.62 -5.57
CA ARG A 37 -0.71 -4.73 -4.30
C ARG A 37 -2.08 -4.09 -4.31
N LEU A 38 -2.20 -2.85 -4.79
CA LEU A 38 -3.50 -2.16 -4.77
C LEU A 38 -4.46 -2.77 -5.78
N GLU A 39 -4.01 -3.02 -7.01
CA GLU A 39 -4.83 -3.65 -8.05
C GLU A 39 -5.30 -5.05 -7.63
N GLU A 40 -4.46 -5.83 -6.94
CA GLU A 40 -4.86 -7.12 -6.35
C GLU A 40 -6.02 -6.99 -5.34
N ILE A 41 -6.03 -5.91 -4.56
CA ILE A 41 -7.07 -5.68 -3.54
C ILE A 41 -8.38 -5.16 -4.16
N LEU A 42 -8.28 -4.24 -5.10
CA LEU A 42 -9.43 -3.57 -5.71
C LEU A 42 -10.05 -4.37 -6.86
N GLY A 43 -9.28 -5.22 -7.49
CA GLY A 43 -9.59 -5.79 -8.80
C GLY A 43 -9.32 -4.80 -9.93
N GLU A 44 -9.22 -5.30 -11.16
CA GLU A 44 -8.83 -4.54 -12.34
C GLU A 44 -9.80 -3.38 -12.61
N ASP A 45 -11.10 -3.66 -12.58
CA ASP A 45 -12.13 -2.67 -12.95
C ASP A 45 -12.19 -1.49 -11.97
N LEU A 46 -12.21 -1.77 -10.65
CA LEU A 46 -12.23 -0.71 -9.65
C LEU A 46 -10.90 0.07 -9.60
N TYR A 47 -9.77 -0.63 -9.78
CA TYR A 47 -8.48 0.04 -9.88
C TYR A 47 -8.45 0.98 -11.07
N ALA A 48 -8.87 0.53 -12.26
CA ALA A 48 -8.92 1.35 -13.47
C ALA A 48 -9.84 2.57 -13.28
N LYS A 49 -11.00 2.38 -12.64
CA LYS A 49 -11.92 3.48 -12.31
C LYS A 49 -11.25 4.54 -11.43
N ILE A 50 -10.66 4.14 -10.30
CA ILE A 50 -9.96 5.06 -9.37
C ILE A 50 -8.79 5.76 -10.08
N TYR A 51 -8.02 5.02 -10.88
CA TYR A 51 -6.88 5.56 -11.61
C TYR A 51 -7.29 6.65 -12.60
N ASN A 52 -8.30 6.37 -13.44
CA ASN A 52 -8.78 7.33 -14.43
C ASN A 52 -9.40 8.56 -13.77
N ASP A 53 -10.29 8.35 -12.79
CA ASP A 53 -10.95 9.45 -12.07
C ASP A 53 -9.96 10.36 -11.33
N TYR A 54 -8.86 9.80 -10.83
CA TYR A 54 -7.80 10.60 -10.21
C TYR A 54 -7.13 11.55 -11.20
N PHE A 55 -6.81 11.08 -12.41
CA PHE A 55 -6.15 11.92 -13.43
C PHE A 55 -7.12 12.86 -14.16
N ASP A 56 -8.40 12.51 -14.22
CA ASP A 56 -9.44 13.34 -14.83
C ASP A 56 -10.07 14.34 -13.84
N ASP A 57 -9.61 14.30 -12.55
CA ASP A 57 -10.14 15.14 -11.44
C ASP A 57 -11.66 14.96 -11.24
N THR A 58 -12.14 13.72 -11.40
CA THR A 58 -13.55 13.35 -11.32
C THR A 58 -13.90 12.49 -10.11
N LEU A 59 -12.95 12.27 -9.20
CA LEU A 59 -13.19 11.52 -7.95
C LEU A 59 -14.26 12.22 -7.10
N THR A 60 -15.39 11.54 -6.86
CA THR A 60 -16.49 12.05 -6.05
C THR A 60 -17.16 10.96 -5.22
N GLY A 61 -17.89 11.36 -4.18
CA GLY A 61 -18.68 10.44 -3.36
C GLY A 61 -17.90 9.30 -2.74
N ASP A 62 -18.38 8.08 -2.91
CA ASP A 62 -17.77 6.89 -2.32
C ASP A 62 -16.40 6.58 -2.91
N TYR A 63 -16.15 6.89 -4.18
CA TYR A 63 -14.83 6.73 -4.82
C TYR A 63 -13.80 7.68 -4.23
N GLN A 64 -14.18 8.94 -4.00
CA GLN A 64 -13.31 9.90 -3.31
C GLN A 64 -13.02 9.46 -1.87
N ASN A 65 -14.05 9.02 -1.15
CA ASN A 65 -13.89 8.51 0.21
C ASN A 65 -12.97 7.28 0.25
N LEU A 66 -13.14 6.32 -0.67
CA LEU A 66 -12.27 5.16 -0.80
C LEU A 66 -10.83 5.59 -1.06
N TYR A 67 -10.62 6.50 -2.02
CA TYR A 67 -9.30 6.98 -2.38
C TYR A 67 -8.60 7.67 -1.20
N GLU A 68 -9.22 8.70 -0.62
CA GLU A 68 -8.58 9.53 0.40
C GLU A 68 -8.32 8.79 1.72
N ASN A 69 -9.28 7.98 2.18
CA ASN A 69 -9.25 7.39 3.52
C ASN A 69 -8.70 5.97 3.58
N TYR A 70 -8.56 5.29 2.42
CA TYR A 70 -8.12 3.90 2.37
C TYR A 70 -6.99 3.66 1.38
N VAL A 71 -7.14 4.11 0.12
CA VAL A 71 -6.12 3.90 -0.92
C VAL A 71 -4.85 4.69 -0.63
N VAL A 72 -4.97 5.98 -0.36
CA VAL A 72 -3.81 6.85 -0.06
C VAL A 72 -3.00 6.34 1.14
N PRO A 73 -3.59 6.10 2.32
CA PRO A 73 -2.82 5.60 3.46
C PRO A 73 -2.18 4.23 3.21
N PHE A 74 -2.87 3.33 2.52
CA PHE A 74 -2.33 2.03 2.13
C PHE A 74 -1.09 2.20 1.24
N LEU A 75 -1.22 2.95 0.14
CA LEU A 75 -0.14 3.17 -0.81
C LEU A 75 1.06 3.88 -0.19
N VAL A 76 0.84 4.83 0.70
CA VAL A 76 1.92 5.54 1.42
C VAL A 76 2.82 4.53 2.15
N HIS A 77 2.24 3.63 2.92
CA HIS A 77 3.01 2.67 3.71
C HIS A 77 3.56 1.52 2.86
N GLN A 78 2.80 1.04 1.87
CA GLN A 78 3.27 -0.01 0.96
C GLN A 78 4.43 0.47 0.08
N SER A 79 4.35 1.67 -0.47
CA SER A 79 5.45 2.26 -1.25
C SER A 79 6.71 2.49 -0.40
N ALA A 80 6.53 2.82 0.88
CA ALA A 80 7.66 2.92 1.80
C ALA A 80 8.32 1.56 2.06
N VAL A 81 7.56 0.46 2.12
CA VAL A 81 8.12 -0.90 2.20
C VAL A 81 9.01 -1.18 0.99
N GLU A 82 8.48 -0.94 -0.23
CA GLU A 82 9.24 -1.17 -1.47
C GLU A 82 10.50 -0.31 -1.51
N TYR A 83 10.39 0.97 -1.15
CA TYR A 83 11.53 1.89 -1.15
C TYR A 83 12.61 1.49 -0.13
N LEU A 84 12.23 1.12 1.10
CA LEU A 84 13.18 0.72 2.12
C LEU A 84 13.95 -0.56 1.76
N LEU A 85 13.30 -1.50 1.07
CA LEU A 85 13.94 -2.70 0.57
C LEU A 85 15.00 -2.40 -0.50
N ILE A 86 14.71 -1.47 -1.42
CA ILE A 86 15.63 -1.08 -2.50
C ILE A 86 16.72 -0.13 -1.98
N GLY A 87 16.33 0.81 -1.11
CA GLY A 87 17.23 1.88 -0.61
C GLY A 87 18.40 1.37 0.23
N ALA A 88 18.27 0.19 0.84
CA ALA A 88 19.36 -0.42 1.61
C ALA A 88 20.51 -0.94 0.72
N TYR A 89 20.26 -1.12 -0.57
CA TYR A 89 21.24 -1.68 -1.51
C TYR A 89 21.33 -0.85 -2.79
N LYS A 90 22.53 -0.71 -3.30
CA LYS A 90 22.79 -0.15 -4.64
C LYS A 90 23.34 -1.25 -5.54
N VAL A 91 22.79 -1.36 -6.74
CA VAL A 91 23.28 -2.27 -7.79
C VAL A 91 24.09 -1.48 -8.79
N GLY A 92 25.31 -1.87 -9.02
CA GLY A 92 26.20 -1.27 -10.03
C GLY A 92 26.93 -2.35 -10.83
N ASN A 93 27.71 -1.93 -11.82
CA ASN A 93 28.48 -2.85 -12.70
C ASN A 93 29.41 -3.81 -11.93
N ASN A 94 29.81 -3.42 -10.71
CA ASN A 94 30.72 -4.21 -9.87
C ASN A 94 29.98 -5.08 -8.82
N GLY A 95 28.64 -5.17 -8.90
CA GLY A 95 27.83 -6.00 -7.98
C GLY A 95 26.84 -5.19 -7.14
N ILE A 96 26.40 -5.79 -6.03
CA ILE A 96 25.46 -5.21 -5.08
C ILE A 96 26.22 -4.65 -3.88
N PHE A 97 26.02 -3.38 -3.57
CA PHE A 97 26.68 -2.68 -2.46
C PHE A 97 25.68 -2.21 -1.43
N LYS A 98 26.08 -2.19 -0.15
CA LYS A 98 25.34 -1.40 0.85
C LYS A 98 25.48 0.07 0.54
N ALA A 99 24.41 0.84 0.70
CA ALA A 99 24.47 2.29 0.64
C ALA A 99 25.32 2.80 1.82
N VAL A 100 26.54 3.27 1.53
CA VAL A 100 27.43 3.86 2.55
C VAL A 100 27.22 5.38 2.52
N VAL A 101 26.93 5.96 3.67
CA VAL A 101 26.83 7.42 3.84
C VAL A 101 28.18 7.92 4.31
N GLU A 102 28.73 8.92 3.63
CA GLU A 102 30.09 9.43 3.84
C GLU A 102 30.37 9.91 5.29
N ASN A 103 29.32 10.25 6.07
CA ASN A 103 29.43 10.70 7.47
C ASN A 103 28.41 10.04 8.39
N GLY A 104 27.90 8.86 8.06
CA GLY A 104 26.93 8.11 8.86
C GLY A 104 27.37 6.69 9.15
N GLN A 105 26.91 6.13 10.26
CA GLN A 105 27.03 4.71 10.51
C GLN A 105 26.08 3.96 9.59
N SER A 106 26.55 2.92 8.92
CA SER A 106 25.67 2.04 8.13
C SER A 106 24.72 1.33 9.07
N VAL A 107 23.43 1.48 8.83
CA VAL A 107 22.37 0.80 9.57
C VAL A 107 22.55 -0.72 9.43
N GLU A 108 22.42 -1.46 10.54
CA GLU A 108 22.46 -2.91 10.51
C GLU A 108 21.20 -3.47 9.83
N LYS A 109 21.30 -4.67 9.26
CA LYS A 109 20.19 -5.33 8.58
C LYS A 109 18.95 -5.42 9.48
N ASN A 110 19.12 -5.74 10.75
CA ASN A 110 18.03 -5.88 11.72
C ASN A 110 17.24 -4.57 11.93
N GLU A 111 17.91 -3.42 11.85
CA GLU A 111 17.27 -2.10 11.98
C GLU A 111 16.47 -1.76 10.73
N VAL A 112 16.98 -2.09 9.54
CA VAL A 112 16.23 -1.96 8.28
C VAL A 112 15.00 -2.89 8.30
N ASP A 113 15.18 -4.14 8.69
CA ASP A 113 14.10 -5.13 8.78
C ASP A 113 13.00 -4.65 9.76
N TYR A 114 13.36 -4.02 10.87
CA TYR A 114 12.40 -3.42 11.81
C TYR A 114 11.60 -2.28 11.16
N LEU A 115 12.25 -1.37 10.45
CA LEU A 115 11.57 -0.28 9.74
C LEU A 115 10.62 -0.80 8.65
N VAL A 116 11.08 -1.76 7.85
CA VAL A 116 10.28 -2.42 6.82
C VAL A 116 9.06 -3.10 7.46
N GLN A 117 9.24 -3.86 8.54
CA GLN A 117 8.15 -4.54 9.21
C GLN A 117 7.13 -3.56 9.81
N ASN A 118 7.59 -2.44 10.36
CA ASN A 118 6.70 -1.40 10.88
C ASN A 118 5.82 -0.81 9.76
N GLN A 119 6.42 -0.50 8.60
CA GLN A 119 5.65 0.01 7.46
C GLN A 119 4.69 -1.05 6.90
N ARG A 120 5.12 -2.31 6.83
CA ARG A 120 4.27 -3.43 6.39
C ARG A 120 3.06 -3.63 7.30
N ASN A 121 3.25 -3.63 8.61
CA ASN A 121 2.15 -3.74 9.57
C ASN A 121 1.10 -2.62 9.39
N LYS A 122 1.56 -1.40 9.10
CA LYS A 122 0.65 -0.28 8.81
C LYS A 122 -0.08 -0.48 7.48
N ALA A 123 0.61 -0.90 6.44
CA ALA A 123 0.00 -1.21 5.14
C ALA A 123 -1.07 -2.30 5.29
N ASP A 124 -0.76 -3.39 6.00
CA ASP A 124 -1.70 -4.48 6.26
C ASP A 124 -2.94 -4.02 7.04
N MET A 125 -2.76 -3.14 8.03
CA MET A 125 -3.88 -2.54 8.75
C MET A 125 -4.80 -1.73 7.81
N TYR A 126 -4.22 -0.92 6.92
CA TYR A 126 -5.01 -0.15 5.96
C TYR A 126 -5.63 -1.04 4.87
N LYS A 127 -4.95 -2.10 4.43
CA LYS A 127 -5.53 -3.14 3.56
C LYS A 127 -6.80 -3.73 4.19
N GLN A 128 -6.72 -4.19 5.43
CA GLN A 128 -7.87 -4.77 6.13
C GLN A 128 -9.03 -3.77 6.31
N ARG A 129 -8.72 -2.50 6.62
CA ARG A 129 -9.74 -1.45 6.71
C ARG A 129 -10.42 -1.20 5.37
N MET A 130 -9.66 -1.15 4.29
CA MET A 130 -10.17 -0.98 2.93
C MET A 130 -11.08 -2.14 2.53
N GLN A 131 -10.66 -3.38 2.74
CA GLN A 131 -11.46 -4.57 2.45
C GLN A 131 -12.77 -4.59 3.26
N ARG A 132 -12.75 -4.22 4.54
CA ARG A 132 -13.98 -4.11 5.36
C ARG A 132 -14.91 -3.03 4.83
N TRP A 133 -14.36 -1.89 4.44
CA TRP A 133 -15.18 -0.81 3.90
C TRP A 133 -15.83 -1.23 2.58
N LEU A 134 -15.08 -1.83 1.66
CA LEU A 134 -15.59 -2.36 0.40
C LEU A 134 -16.68 -3.43 0.59
N ALA A 135 -16.54 -4.28 1.61
CA ALA A 135 -17.57 -5.28 1.94
C ALA A 135 -18.88 -4.67 2.44
N LEU A 136 -18.82 -3.47 3.05
CA LEU A 136 -20.00 -2.76 3.57
C LEU A 136 -20.57 -1.74 2.56
N ASN A 137 -19.77 -1.32 1.60
CA ASN A 137 -20.12 -0.32 0.59
C ASN A 137 -19.81 -0.90 -0.81
N PRO A 138 -20.68 -1.78 -1.32
CA PRO A 138 -20.44 -2.43 -2.60
C PRO A 138 -20.42 -1.40 -3.73
N LEU A 139 -19.31 -1.34 -4.45
CA LEU A 139 -19.16 -0.53 -5.65
C LEU A 139 -19.39 -1.42 -6.88
N PRO A 140 -19.99 -0.91 -7.97
CA PRO A 140 -20.32 -1.70 -9.15
C PRO A 140 -19.11 -2.40 -9.79
N GLU A 141 -17.94 -1.76 -9.74
CA GLU A 141 -16.70 -2.27 -10.32
C GLU A 141 -15.95 -3.22 -9.37
N TYR A 142 -16.36 -3.33 -8.11
CA TYR A 142 -15.73 -4.21 -7.15
C TYR A 142 -16.28 -5.63 -7.26
N THR A 143 -15.57 -6.49 -7.94
CA THR A 143 -15.87 -7.92 -8.01
C THR A 143 -15.08 -8.64 -6.92
N ILE A 144 -15.79 -9.13 -5.89
CA ILE A 144 -15.20 -9.96 -4.85
C ILE A 144 -14.79 -11.29 -5.49
N THR A 145 -13.51 -11.47 -5.76
CA THR A 145 -12.98 -12.80 -6.08
C THR A 145 -12.92 -13.62 -4.79
N GLY A 146 -13.60 -14.75 -4.78
CA GLY A 146 -14.02 -15.51 -3.59
C GLY A 146 -12.94 -16.09 -2.67
N GLU A 147 -11.66 -15.77 -2.84
CA GLU A 147 -10.58 -16.31 -2.00
C GLU A 147 -10.21 -15.40 -0.80
N ASP A 148 -10.62 -14.12 -0.82
CA ASP A 148 -10.27 -13.15 0.23
C ASP A 148 -11.46 -12.68 1.09
N ILE A 149 -12.57 -13.40 1.09
CA ILE A 149 -13.63 -13.12 2.06
C ILE A 149 -13.16 -13.59 3.44
N VAL A 150 -12.39 -12.77 4.11
CA VAL A 150 -12.30 -12.85 5.57
C VAL A 150 -13.68 -12.44 6.08
N PRO A 151 -14.50 -13.36 6.59
CA PRO A 151 -15.81 -12.98 7.12
C PRO A 151 -15.60 -11.89 8.16
N PRO A 152 -16.44 -10.85 8.19
CA PRO A 152 -16.33 -9.81 9.19
C PRO A 152 -16.27 -10.45 10.56
N LEU A 153 -15.23 -10.14 11.34
CA LEU A 153 -15.09 -10.52 12.74
C LEU A 153 -16.34 -10.01 13.48
N GLY A 154 -17.29 -10.88 13.71
CA GLY A 154 -18.57 -10.52 14.33
C GLY A 154 -19.72 -11.41 13.96
N ASN A 155 -19.59 -12.29 13.00
CA ASN A 155 -20.59 -13.32 12.78
C ASN A 155 -20.39 -14.46 13.79
N ASN A 156 -21.21 -14.44 14.83
CA ASN A 156 -21.40 -15.53 15.79
C ASN A 156 -21.86 -16.87 15.17
N PHE A 157 -21.56 -17.09 13.89
CA PHE A 157 -21.97 -18.31 13.20
C PHE A 157 -21.27 -19.56 13.74
N TYR A 158 -20.08 -19.42 14.30
CA TYR A 158 -19.37 -20.56 14.87
C TYR A 158 -19.85 -20.96 16.27
N PHE A 159 -20.57 -20.10 17.01
CA PHE A 159 -21.08 -20.41 18.33
C PHE A 159 -22.49 -21.03 18.31
N ARG A 160 -23.22 -20.99 17.21
CA ARG A 160 -24.58 -21.59 17.13
C ARG A 160 -24.59 -23.10 16.92
N LYS A 161 -23.47 -23.73 16.62
CA LYS A 161 -23.39 -25.16 16.34
C LYS A 161 -23.06 -26.02 17.57
N TRP A 162 -22.87 -25.42 18.74
CA TRP A 162 -22.49 -26.14 19.96
C TRP A 162 -23.59 -26.27 21.01
N TYR A 163 -24.82 -25.85 20.69
CA TYR A 163 -25.98 -25.99 21.60
C TYR A 163 -27.13 -26.70 20.91
N ILE A 164 -26.89 -27.90 20.37
CA ILE A 164 -27.93 -28.86 20.07
C ILE A 164 -27.34 -30.23 20.38
N GLU A 165 -27.44 -30.62 21.63
CA GLU A 165 -27.89 -31.88 22.19
C GLU A 165 -27.79 -31.80 23.71
#